data_c8988d8ef581fc24205fd751c092bbde
#
_entry.id   c8988d8ef581fc24205fd751c092bbde
#
_cell.length_a   1.000
_cell.length_b   1.000
_cell.length_c   1.000
_cell.angle_alpha   90.00
_cell.angle_beta   90.00
_cell.angle_gamma   90.00
#
_symmetry.space_group_name_H-M   'P 1'
#
loop_
_entity.id
_entity.type
_entity.pdbx_description
1 polymer ?
#
loop_
_entity_poly.entity_id
_entity_poly.type
_entity_poly.pdbx_seq_one_letter_code
_entity_poly.pdbx_strand_id
1 'polypeptide(L)'
;GSGGWGTALSMVLCDNGHDVTLWSHDPAKAAEMAKTQENSKLKGVRLPDSLKISGDLDCLKGAELVISATPSFAVRETGKKIAPYLTPETVLVSVSKGIERDTNLRMSQILAEVTGNICKVAALSGPSHAEEVSIRMPTGCVSACPDLKVARLVQDAFMHDYFRVYTSEDLSLIHISEPTRHLRIS
;
A
#
# COMPACT_ATOMS: atom_id res chain seq x y z
N GLY A 1 -3.23 2.72 5.11
CA GLY A 1 -2.52 3.47 6.16
C GLY A 1 -1.97 4.80 5.66
N SER A 2 -2.12 5.85 6.48
CA SER A 2 -1.79 7.24 6.16
C SER A 2 -0.34 7.64 6.47
N GLY A 3 0.59 6.69 6.41
CA GLY A 3 2.03 6.98 6.40
C GLY A 3 2.47 7.70 5.12
N GLY A 4 3.71 8.19 5.06
CA GLY A 4 4.24 8.86 3.85
C GLY A 4 4.06 8.00 2.60
N TRP A 5 4.44 6.72 2.66
CA TRP A 5 4.32 5.81 1.51
C TRP A 5 2.87 5.55 1.07
N GLY A 6 1.97 5.27 2.02
CA GLY A 6 0.55 5.07 1.68
C GLY A 6 -0.07 6.32 1.08
N THR A 7 0.29 7.50 1.58
CA THR A 7 -0.17 8.77 1.03
C THR A 7 0.37 9.02 -0.38
N ALA A 8 1.67 8.80 -0.63
CA ALA A 8 2.26 8.95 -1.96
C ALA A 8 1.61 8.01 -2.98
N LEU A 9 1.37 6.75 -2.62
CA LEU A 9 0.67 5.79 -3.49
C LEU A 9 -0.79 6.19 -3.76
N SER A 10 -1.48 6.76 -2.75
CA SER A 10 -2.84 7.29 -2.96
C SER A 10 -2.85 8.43 -3.99
N MET A 11 -1.82 9.27 -4.01
CA MET A 11 -1.68 10.33 -5.01
C MET A 11 -1.48 9.76 -6.42
N VAL A 12 -0.66 8.72 -6.59
CA VAL A 12 -0.49 8.02 -7.87
C VAL A 12 -1.83 7.48 -8.39
N LEU A 13 -2.62 6.85 -7.52
CA LEU A 13 -3.94 6.33 -7.88
C LEU A 13 -4.92 7.45 -8.24
N CYS A 14 -4.88 8.59 -7.54
CA CYS A 14 -5.68 9.76 -7.90
C CYS A 14 -5.26 10.35 -9.26
N ASP A 15 -3.95 10.42 -9.54
CA ASP A 15 -3.42 10.89 -10.83
C ASP A 15 -3.88 9.99 -12.00
N ASN A 16 -4.12 8.69 -11.72
CA ASN A 16 -4.68 7.72 -12.67
C ASN A 16 -6.23 7.77 -12.76
N GLY A 17 -6.88 8.67 -12.03
CA GLY A 17 -8.33 8.88 -12.10
C GLY A 17 -9.16 7.88 -11.27
N HIS A 18 -8.54 7.13 -10.37
CA HIS A 18 -9.26 6.23 -9.45
C HIS A 18 -9.98 6.99 -8.33
N ASP A 19 -11.09 6.43 -7.84
CA ASP A 19 -11.76 6.88 -6.62
C ASP A 19 -11.01 6.32 -5.40
N VAL A 20 -10.27 7.19 -4.71
CA VAL A 20 -9.33 6.78 -3.66
C VAL A 20 -9.75 7.30 -2.30
N THR A 21 -9.78 6.41 -1.31
CA THR A 21 -9.92 6.79 0.10
C THR A 21 -8.68 6.38 0.89
N LEU A 22 -8.02 7.35 1.50
CA LEU A 22 -6.89 7.15 2.40
C LEU A 22 -7.40 6.97 3.82
N TRP A 23 -7.25 5.75 4.36
CA TRP A 23 -7.61 5.47 5.74
C TRP A 23 -6.46 5.79 6.70
N SER A 24 -6.80 6.46 7.82
CA SER A 24 -5.91 6.68 8.97
C SER A 24 -6.43 5.95 10.20
N HIS A 25 -5.54 5.25 10.93
CA HIS A 25 -5.88 4.63 12.20
C HIS A 25 -6.21 5.63 13.31
N ASP A 26 -5.84 6.89 13.12
CA ASP A 26 -6.09 8.01 14.03
C ASP A 26 -7.14 8.93 13.37
N PRO A 27 -8.39 8.93 13.88
CA PRO A 27 -9.47 9.75 13.31
C PRO A 27 -9.18 11.26 13.39
N ALA A 28 -8.46 11.71 14.42
CA ALA A 28 -8.10 13.13 14.56
C ALA A 28 -7.14 13.56 13.44
N LYS A 29 -6.15 12.72 13.13
CA LYS A 29 -5.26 12.95 12.00
C LYS A 29 -5.98 12.86 10.65
N ALA A 30 -6.95 11.96 10.52
CA ALA A 30 -7.77 11.90 9.31
C ALA A 30 -8.53 13.23 9.10
N ALA A 31 -9.16 13.75 10.15
CA ALA A 31 -9.90 15.02 10.10
C ALA A 31 -8.97 16.20 9.81
N GLU A 32 -7.78 16.24 10.40
CA GLU A 32 -6.77 17.25 10.13
C GLU A 32 -6.32 17.23 8.66
N MET A 33 -5.93 16.05 8.15
CA MET A 33 -5.52 15.90 6.75
C MET A 33 -6.63 16.28 5.77
N ALA A 34 -7.89 15.92 6.07
CA ALA A 34 -9.03 16.28 5.24
C ALA A 34 -9.27 17.80 5.20
N LYS A 35 -9.00 18.49 6.32
CA LYS A 35 -9.16 19.94 6.42
C LYS A 35 -8.01 20.71 5.77
N THR A 36 -6.78 20.25 5.99
CA THR A 36 -5.58 21.00 5.55
C THR A 36 -5.12 20.61 4.16
N GLN A 37 -5.57 19.46 3.64
CA GLN A 37 -5.04 18.86 2.42
C GLN A 37 -3.52 18.65 2.47
N GLU A 38 -3.01 18.37 3.66
CA GLU A 38 -1.58 18.11 3.90
C GLU A 38 -1.39 16.89 4.81
N ASN A 39 -0.26 16.21 4.64
CA ASN A 39 0.16 15.14 5.53
C ASN A 39 1.52 15.49 6.15
N SER A 40 1.60 15.54 7.46
CA SER A 40 2.85 15.84 8.20
C SER A 40 4.01 14.89 7.86
N LYS A 41 3.74 13.73 7.24
CA LYS A 41 4.73 12.77 6.75
C LYS A 41 5.27 13.11 5.36
N LEU A 42 4.61 14.02 4.61
CA LEU A 42 5.02 14.51 3.30
C LEU A 42 4.97 16.03 3.30
N LYS A 43 5.89 16.65 4.04
CA LYS A 43 5.93 18.11 4.24
C LYS A 43 6.05 18.86 2.91
N GLY A 44 5.21 19.89 2.74
CA GLY A 44 5.21 20.74 1.55
C GLY A 44 4.53 20.13 0.33
N VAL A 45 3.90 18.98 0.49
CA VAL A 45 3.12 18.32 -0.58
C VAL A 45 1.63 18.50 -0.29
N ARG A 46 0.92 19.16 -1.20
CA ARG A 46 -0.54 19.26 -1.15
C ARG A 46 -1.17 17.98 -1.69
N LEU A 47 -2.13 17.44 -0.95
CA LEU A 47 -2.90 16.27 -1.36
C LEU A 47 -3.91 16.65 -2.45
N PRO A 48 -4.21 15.73 -3.40
CA PRO A 48 -5.23 15.97 -4.41
C PRO A 48 -6.62 16.23 -3.78
N ASP A 49 -7.37 17.16 -4.31
CA ASP A 49 -8.73 17.47 -3.83
C ASP A 49 -9.69 16.27 -4.03
N SER A 50 -9.39 15.37 -4.98
CA SER A 50 -10.12 14.12 -5.21
C SER A 50 -9.85 13.05 -4.17
N LEU A 51 -8.78 13.16 -3.38
CA LEU A 51 -8.42 12.17 -2.37
C LEU A 51 -9.35 12.27 -1.15
N LYS A 52 -10.18 11.26 -0.96
CA LYS A 52 -10.99 11.11 0.24
C LYS A 52 -10.15 10.65 1.41
N ILE A 53 -10.41 11.14 2.62
CA ILE A 53 -9.67 10.77 3.83
C ILE A 53 -10.67 10.32 4.88
N SER A 54 -10.43 9.15 5.48
CA SER A 54 -11.32 8.55 6.49
C SER A 54 -10.55 8.04 7.70
N GLY A 55 -11.13 8.21 8.89
CA GLY A 55 -10.70 7.55 10.13
C GLY A 55 -11.42 6.23 10.39
N ASP A 56 -12.42 5.88 9.56
CA ASP A 56 -13.26 4.71 9.71
C ASP A 56 -12.91 3.63 8.66
N LEU A 57 -12.88 2.36 9.09
CA LEU A 57 -12.66 1.21 8.22
C LEU A 57 -13.87 0.90 7.31
N ASP A 58 -15.03 1.46 7.59
CA ASP A 58 -16.20 1.33 6.72
C ASP A 58 -15.94 1.84 5.29
N CYS A 59 -14.94 2.68 5.10
CA CYS A 59 -14.48 3.12 3.78
C CYS A 59 -13.93 1.98 2.90
N LEU A 60 -13.68 0.80 3.45
CA LEU A 60 -13.23 -0.38 2.70
C LEU A 60 -14.39 -1.15 2.05
N LYS A 61 -15.65 -0.89 2.45
CA LYS A 61 -16.81 -1.58 1.89
C LYS A 61 -16.92 -1.32 0.39
N GLY A 62 -16.92 -2.39 -0.39
CA GLY A 62 -17.01 -2.34 -1.85
C GLY A 62 -15.70 -1.91 -2.55
N ALA A 63 -14.59 -1.82 -1.85
CA ALA A 63 -13.30 -1.53 -2.48
C ALA A 63 -12.81 -2.73 -3.30
N GLU A 64 -12.52 -2.52 -4.56
CA GLU A 64 -11.95 -3.52 -5.47
C GLU A 64 -10.47 -3.76 -5.17
N LEU A 65 -9.74 -2.71 -4.81
CA LEU A 65 -8.31 -2.72 -4.52
C LEU A 65 -8.05 -2.11 -3.14
N VAL A 66 -7.44 -2.89 -2.25
CA VAL A 66 -7.07 -2.44 -0.89
C VAL A 66 -5.56 -2.46 -0.74
N ILE A 67 -4.97 -1.30 -0.42
CA ILE A 67 -3.52 -1.15 -0.25
C ILE A 67 -3.16 -1.16 1.24
N SER A 68 -2.49 -2.22 1.69
CA SER A 68 -1.94 -2.33 3.04
C SER A 68 -0.58 -1.63 3.12
N ALA A 69 -0.59 -0.38 3.56
CA ALA A 69 0.60 0.48 3.73
C ALA A 69 0.85 0.78 5.22
N THR A 70 1.01 -0.26 6.01
CA THR A 70 1.26 -0.17 7.46
C THR A 70 2.69 -0.58 7.79
N PRO A 71 3.28 -0.13 8.90
CA PRO A 71 4.57 -0.66 9.37
C PRO A 71 4.50 -2.18 9.54
N SER A 72 5.61 -2.89 9.30
CA SER A 72 5.66 -4.36 9.34
C SER A 72 5.11 -4.96 10.64
N PHE A 73 5.43 -4.35 11.78
CA PHE A 73 4.93 -4.81 13.09
C PHE A 73 3.41 -4.66 13.28
N ALA A 74 2.74 -3.85 12.46
CA ALA A 74 1.31 -3.59 12.55
C ALA A 74 0.49 -4.32 11.47
N VAL A 75 1.14 -5.01 10.53
CA VAL A 75 0.46 -5.67 9.39
C VAL A 75 -0.53 -6.72 9.87
N ARG A 76 -0.13 -7.58 10.81
CA ARG A 76 -0.98 -8.65 11.34
C ARG A 76 -2.26 -8.11 11.99
N GLU A 77 -2.11 -7.18 12.91
CA GLU A 77 -3.26 -6.61 13.61
C GLU A 77 -4.15 -5.74 12.69
N THR A 78 -3.56 -5.01 11.76
CA THR A 78 -4.34 -4.28 10.76
C THR A 78 -5.06 -5.25 9.81
N GLY A 79 -4.37 -6.32 9.38
CA GLY A 79 -4.96 -7.38 8.55
C GLY A 79 -6.20 -8.00 9.19
N LYS A 80 -6.15 -8.34 10.47
CA LYS A 80 -7.33 -8.84 11.22
C LYS A 80 -8.48 -7.84 11.23
N LYS A 81 -8.19 -6.54 11.39
CA LYS A 81 -9.22 -5.49 11.43
C LYS A 81 -9.89 -5.27 10.08
N ILE A 82 -9.16 -5.39 8.98
CA ILE A 82 -9.71 -5.19 7.63
C ILE A 82 -10.39 -6.44 7.08
N ALA A 83 -10.06 -7.64 7.57
CA ALA A 83 -10.60 -8.91 7.07
C ALA A 83 -12.13 -8.94 6.92
N PRO A 84 -12.93 -8.40 7.87
CA PRO A 84 -14.40 -8.39 7.74
C PRO A 84 -14.95 -7.56 6.57
N TYR A 85 -14.13 -6.68 5.99
CA TYR A 85 -14.53 -5.77 4.90
C TYR A 85 -14.13 -6.29 3.52
N LEU A 86 -13.33 -7.36 3.47
CA LEU A 86 -12.82 -7.93 2.23
C LEU A 86 -13.78 -8.96 1.66
N THR A 87 -13.81 -9.06 0.33
CA THR A 87 -14.59 -10.05 -0.41
C THR A 87 -13.67 -10.88 -1.31
N PRO A 88 -14.13 -12.01 -1.88
CA PRO A 88 -13.32 -12.79 -2.84
C PRO A 88 -12.86 -12.01 -4.07
N GLU A 89 -13.59 -10.96 -4.44
CA GLU A 89 -13.32 -10.08 -5.58
C GLU A 89 -12.28 -9.00 -5.24
N THR A 90 -12.07 -8.73 -3.96
CA THR A 90 -11.08 -7.72 -3.51
C THR A 90 -9.66 -8.19 -3.84
N VAL A 91 -8.83 -7.31 -4.34
CA VAL A 91 -7.38 -7.52 -4.42
C VAL A 91 -6.70 -6.76 -3.28
N LEU A 92 -6.01 -7.49 -2.41
CA LEU A 92 -5.27 -6.92 -1.29
C LEU A 92 -3.78 -6.80 -1.67
N VAL A 93 -3.23 -5.59 -1.62
CA VAL A 93 -1.83 -5.33 -2.00
C VAL A 93 -1.00 -4.97 -0.78
N SER A 94 0.01 -5.77 -0.49
CA SER A 94 1.02 -5.44 0.50
C SER A 94 2.07 -4.51 -0.10
N VAL A 95 2.27 -3.35 0.52
CA VAL A 95 3.37 -2.44 0.18
C VAL A 95 4.32 -2.23 1.37
N SER A 96 4.14 -3.01 2.42
CA SER A 96 4.96 -2.98 3.63
C SER A 96 6.22 -3.79 3.43
N LYS A 97 7.36 -3.22 3.82
CA LYS A 97 8.69 -3.83 3.70
C LYS A 97 9.01 -4.65 4.95
N GLY A 98 9.84 -5.70 4.78
CA GLY A 98 10.34 -6.52 5.87
C GLY A 98 9.62 -7.87 6.03
N ILE A 99 10.01 -8.57 7.09
CA ILE A 99 9.47 -9.86 7.54
C ILE A 99 9.04 -9.75 9.00
N GLU A 100 8.12 -10.60 9.42
CA GLU A 100 7.69 -10.71 10.83
C GLU A 100 8.77 -11.43 11.65
N ARG A 101 9.10 -10.91 12.84
CA ARG A 101 10.23 -11.39 13.65
C ARG A 101 10.11 -12.84 14.07
N ASP A 102 8.96 -13.23 14.61
CA ASP A 102 8.81 -14.53 15.27
C ASP A 102 8.49 -15.65 14.29
N THR A 103 7.87 -15.35 13.18
CA THR A 103 7.40 -16.32 12.19
C THR A 103 8.24 -16.35 10.92
N ASN A 104 9.07 -15.33 10.68
CA ASN A 104 9.80 -15.09 9.42
C ASN A 104 8.89 -15.01 8.18
N LEU A 105 7.59 -14.77 8.37
CA LEU A 105 6.64 -14.63 7.28
C LEU A 105 6.80 -13.28 6.58
N ARG A 106 6.67 -13.30 5.25
CA ARG A 106 6.53 -12.09 4.45
C ARG A 106 5.20 -11.39 4.76
N MET A 107 5.13 -10.10 4.59
CA MET A 107 3.92 -9.31 4.84
C MET A 107 2.70 -9.81 4.04
N SER A 108 2.91 -10.26 2.79
CA SER A 108 1.85 -10.86 1.98
C SER A 108 1.34 -12.19 2.53
N GLN A 109 2.20 -13.02 3.13
CA GLN A 109 1.81 -14.27 3.77
C GLN A 109 0.99 -14.02 5.04
N ILE A 110 1.40 -13.02 5.84
CA ILE A 110 0.65 -12.59 7.03
C ILE A 110 -0.75 -12.13 6.63
N LEU A 111 -0.86 -11.29 5.61
CA LEU A 111 -2.16 -10.80 5.13
C LEU A 111 -3.04 -11.96 4.65
N ALA A 112 -2.50 -12.88 3.86
CA ALA A 112 -3.23 -14.06 3.40
C ALA A 112 -3.72 -14.92 4.58
N GLU A 113 -2.86 -15.16 5.57
CA GLU A 113 -3.18 -15.94 6.78
C GLU A 113 -4.31 -15.28 7.59
N VAL A 114 -4.16 -14.00 7.96
CA VAL A 114 -5.11 -13.32 8.86
C VAL A 114 -6.45 -12.98 8.20
N THR A 115 -6.48 -12.94 6.88
CA THR A 115 -7.74 -12.77 6.11
C THR A 115 -8.37 -14.10 5.73
N GLY A 116 -7.80 -15.23 6.16
CA GLY A 116 -8.30 -16.57 5.83
C GLY A 116 -8.27 -16.89 4.34
N ASN A 117 -7.36 -16.26 3.57
CA ASN A 117 -7.26 -16.39 2.12
C ASN A 117 -8.57 -16.03 1.36
N ILE A 118 -9.42 -15.18 1.94
CA ILE A 118 -10.69 -14.80 1.33
C ILE A 118 -10.51 -14.08 0.00
N CYS A 119 -9.42 -13.34 -0.14
CA CYS A 119 -9.11 -12.55 -1.33
C CYS A 119 -7.70 -12.85 -1.85
N LYS A 120 -7.40 -12.39 -3.06
CA LYS A 120 -6.05 -12.50 -3.64
C LYS A 120 -5.12 -11.47 -3.01
N VAL A 121 -3.91 -11.89 -2.65
CA VAL A 121 -2.89 -11.01 -2.09
C VAL A 121 -1.74 -10.86 -3.06
N ALA A 122 -1.50 -9.62 -3.49
CA ALA A 122 -0.33 -9.21 -4.25
C ALA A 122 0.64 -8.41 -3.39
N ALA A 123 1.82 -8.17 -3.90
CA ALA A 123 2.77 -7.27 -3.28
C ALA A 123 3.31 -6.27 -4.30
N LEU A 124 3.46 -5.02 -3.88
CA LEU A 124 4.08 -3.95 -4.69
C LEU A 124 5.31 -3.44 -3.94
N SER A 125 6.48 -3.58 -4.56
CA SER A 125 7.75 -3.17 -3.97
C SER A 125 8.73 -2.66 -5.03
N GLY A 126 9.72 -1.89 -4.59
CA GLY A 126 10.77 -1.36 -5.45
C GLY A 126 11.66 -0.36 -4.72
N PRO A 127 12.74 0.10 -5.36
CA PRO A 127 13.59 1.16 -4.87
C PRO A 127 12.86 2.50 -4.95
N SER A 128 12.03 2.80 -3.94
CA SER A 128 11.12 3.94 -3.98
C SER A 128 11.07 4.66 -2.62
N HIS A 129 10.99 5.98 -2.69
CA HIS A 129 10.82 6.86 -1.55
C HIS A 129 9.50 7.63 -1.66
N ALA A 130 8.80 7.76 -0.53
CA ALA A 130 7.52 8.46 -0.50
C ALA A 130 7.64 9.92 -0.95
N GLU A 131 8.73 10.58 -0.53
CA GLU A 131 9.02 11.96 -0.85
C GLU A 131 9.23 12.17 -2.36
N GLU A 132 9.96 11.27 -3.01
CA GLU A 132 10.23 11.33 -4.45
C GLU A 132 8.95 11.09 -5.27
N VAL A 133 8.17 10.06 -4.90
CA VAL A 133 6.91 9.74 -5.57
C VAL A 133 5.90 10.88 -5.42
N SER A 134 5.82 11.50 -4.23
CA SER A 134 4.87 12.58 -3.96
C SER A 134 5.12 13.85 -4.79
N ILE A 135 6.35 14.05 -5.28
CA ILE A 135 6.71 15.13 -6.20
C ILE A 135 6.85 14.65 -7.66
N ARG A 136 6.30 13.48 -7.97
CA ARG A 136 6.26 12.87 -9.31
C ARG A 136 7.62 12.58 -9.93
N MET A 137 8.63 12.26 -9.11
CA MET A 137 9.92 11.80 -9.63
C MET A 137 9.79 10.37 -10.23
N PRO A 138 10.49 10.08 -11.32
CA PRO A 138 10.47 8.77 -11.96
C PRO A 138 10.80 7.65 -10.98
N THR A 139 9.89 6.70 -10.83
CA THR A 139 9.98 5.60 -9.87
C THR A 139 9.61 4.29 -10.55
N GLY A 140 10.35 3.21 -10.26
CA GLY A 140 10.07 1.86 -10.73
C GLY A 140 9.71 0.93 -9.58
N CYS A 141 8.62 0.15 -9.75
CA CYS A 141 8.20 -0.87 -8.81
C CYS A 141 7.89 -2.19 -9.52
N VAL A 142 7.80 -3.27 -8.76
CA VAL A 142 7.35 -4.58 -9.22
C VAL A 142 6.08 -4.96 -8.48
N SER A 143 5.04 -5.29 -9.23
CA SER A 143 3.84 -5.96 -8.73
C SER A 143 4.04 -7.46 -8.84
N ALA A 144 4.05 -8.17 -7.73
CA ALA A 144 4.25 -9.60 -7.66
C ALA A 144 3.01 -10.32 -7.11
N CYS A 145 2.56 -11.35 -7.83
CA CYS A 145 1.49 -12.25 -7.40
C CYS A 145 1.61 -13.57 -8.17
N PRO A 146 1.41 -14.76 -7.54
CA PRO A 146 1.36 -16.04 -8.26
C PRO A 146 0.30 -16.08 -9.36
N ASP A 147 -0.77 -15.31 -9.22
CA ASP A 147 -1.75 -15.06 -10.27
C ASP A 147 -1.33 -13.80 -11.06
N LEU A 148 -0.76 -14.01 -12.24
CA LEU A 148 -0.28 -12.91 -13.09
C LEU A 148 -1.40 -11.93 -13.50
N LYS A 149 -2.66 -12.37 -13.56
CA LYS A 149 -3.79 -11.47 -13.83
C LYS A 149 -3.95 -10.44 -12.71
N VAL A 150 -3.78 -10.86 -11.46
CA VAL A 150 -3.80 -9.98 -10.29
C VAL A 150 -2.59 -9.04 -10.31
N ALA A 151 -1.40 -9.56 -10.63
CA ALA A 151 -0.21 -8.71 -10.74
C ALA A 151 -0.39 -7.61 -11.81
N ARG A 152 -1.01 -7.95 -12.96
CA ARG A 152 -1.33 -6.98 -14.03
C ARG A 152 -2.41 -5.98 -13.62
N LEU A 153 -3.45 -6.41 -12.91
CA LEU A 153 -4.46 -5.48 -12.37
C LEU A 153 -3.82 -4.41 -11.49
N VAL A 154 -2.91 -4.82 -10.61
CA VAL A 154 -2.15 -3.88 -9.78
C VAL A 154 -1.23 -3.00 -10.61
N GLN A 155 -0.55 -3.57 -11.63
CA GLN A 155 0.25 -2.80 -12.58
C GLN A 155 -0.58 -1.72 -13.26
N ASP A 156 -1.73 -2.08 -13.82
CA ASP A 156 -2.60 -1.15 -14.56
C ASP A 156 -3.13 -0.03 -13.66
N ALA A 157 -3.47 -0.35 -12.41
CA ALA A 157 -3.93 0.64 -11.43
C ALA A 157 -2.87 1.70 -11.11
N PHE A 158 -1.60 1.30 -11.05
CA PHE A 158 -0.51 2.20 -10.63
C PHE A 158 0.34 2.74 -11.78
N MET A 159 0.25 2.19 -13.01
CA MET A 159 1.09 2.60 -14.13
C MET A 159 0.83 4.07 -14.48
N HIS A 160 1.88 4.88 -14.45
CA HIS A 160 1.85 6.29 -14.80
C HIS A 160 3.17 6.70 -15.48
N ASP A 161 3.23 7.87 -16.09
CA ASP A 161 4.43 8.38 -16.77
C ASP A 161 5.64 8.46 -15.85
N TYR A 162 5.41 8.82 -14.58
CA TYR A 162 6.46 8.87 -13.55
C TYR A 162 6.50 7.64 -12.63
N PHE A 163 5.53 6.70 -12.72
CA PHE A 163 5.45 5.52 -11.85
C PHE A 163 5.34 4.26 -12.71
N ARG A 164 6.48 3.59 -12.92
CA ARG A 164 6.55 2.39 -13.76
C ARG A 164 6.39 1.13 -12.92
N VAL A 165 5.48 0.26 -13.31
CA VAL A 165 5.25 -1.00 -12.61
C VAL A 165 5.50 -2.16 -13.57
N TYR A 166 6.35 -3.09 -13.14
CA TYR A 166 6.62 -4.36 -13.82
C TYR A 166 5.87 -5.48 -13.10
N THR A 167 5.60 -6.59 -13.76
CA THR A 167 4.90 -7.73 -13.16
C THR A 167 5.82 -8.92 -12.96
N SER A 168 5.57 -9.71 -11.90
CA SER A 168 6.25 -10.97 -11.63
C SER A 168 5.29 -11.96 -10.97
N GLU A 169 5.49 -13.25 -11.22
CA GLU A 169 4.82 -14.33 -10.48
C GLU A 169 5.55 -14.65 -9.18
N ASP A 170 6.79 -14.21 -9.04
CA ASP A 170 7.63 -14.50 -7.88
C ASP A 170 7.54 -13.41 -6.81
N LEU A 171 6.85 -13.72 -5.72
CA LEU A 171 6.75 -12.88 -4.52
C LEU A 171 8.08 -12.75 -3.75
N SER A 172 9.10 -13.56 -4.04
CA SER A 172 10.40 -13.46 -3.37
C SER A 172 11.20 -12.23 -3.80
N LEU A 173 10.94 -11.69 -4.99
CA LEU A 173 11.58 -10.48 -5.52
C LEU A 173 11.45 -9.27 -4.61
N ILE A 174 10.44 -9.20 -3.76
CA ILE A 174 10.26 -8.13 -2.77
C ILE A 174 11.43 -8.05 -1.79
N HIS A 175 12.06 -9.19 -1.49
CA HIS A 175 13.21 -9.27 -0.58
C HIS A 175 14.53 -8.96 -1.28
N ILE A 176 14.61 -9.19 -2.59
CA ILE A 176 15.83 -8.96 -3.38
C ILE A 176 16.01 -7.47 -3.68
N SER A 177 14.93 -6.72 -3.82
CA SER A 177 14.99 -5.30 -4.16
C SER A 177 15.49 -4.38 -3.02
N GLU A 178 15.60 -4.89 -1.77
CA GLU A 178 16.06 -4.10 -0.63
C GLU A 178 16.96 -4.89 0.37
N PRO A 179 18.04 -5.55 -0.06
CA PRO A 179 18.86 -6.40 0.82
C PRO A 179 19.66 -5.63 1.88
N THR A 180 19.83 -4.33 1.75
CA THR A 180 20.82 -3.57 2.54
C THR A 180 20.23 -2.52 3.48
N ARG A 181 18.95 -2.18 3.40
CA ARG A 181 18.36 -1.10 4.20
C ARG A 181 18.14 -1.44 5.68
N HIS A 182 18.11 -2.70 6.03
CA HIS A 182 17.88 -3.16 7.41
C HIS A 182 19.16 -3.55 8.16
N LEU A 183 20.34 -3.40 7.55
CA LEU A 183 21.64 -3.65 8.18
C LEU A 183 22.26 -2.38 8.78
N ARG A 184 21.48 -1.44 9.28
CA ARG A 184 22.01 -0.53 10.30
C ARG A 184 21.91 -1.22 11.65
N ILE A 185 22.95 -1.99 11.93
CA ILE A 185 23.31 -2.41 13.28
C ILE A 185 23.86 -1.15 13.95
N SER A 186 23.16 -0.67 14.96
CA SER A 186 23.66 0.30 15.93
C SER A 186 24.67 -0.37 16.82
#